data_b56ef7cc800178ad05497e4ecc7b66b9
#
_entry.id   b56ef7cc800178ad05497e4ecc7b66b9
#
_cell.length_a   1.000
_cell.length_b   1.000
_cell.length_c   1.000
_cell.angle_alpha   90.00
_cell.angle_beta   90.00
_cell.angle_gamma   90.00
#
_symmetry.space_group_name_H-M   'P 1'
#
loop_
_entity.id
_entity.type
_entity.pdbx_description
1 polymer ?
#
loop_
_entity_poly.entity_id
_entity_poly.type
_entity_poly.pdbx_seq_one_letter_code
_entity_poly.pdbx_strand_id
1 'polypeptide(L)'
;HPEITIVSTAGAFDAGREFDANMKQIDSKYPDTIVDEHYYKNDEWFYTHRDRYESGKVRGAESNTYDRSKPTRVFVGEFANSNTNNAFASTLAEAAYWTGLERNSDMVVMAAYAPLFCKKGYNKWNSNLIWFDNRGLWRTSNYYYQKLFSKSGDRSFETSDVMDGKVVDEKVYTSSTIDTSTGEIYVKFVNSEAADKTIKVNTGSKVKYEASVEFISSHNLEVKNQKDQNYYSSNPEYNKDPMESVPPGLRERPGMREMAWRFAKRVDYSEAVVPHTKHLGTVKKSFEFTMPENSVGVLKLTPVK
;
A
#
# COMPACT_ATOMS: atom_id res chain seq x y z
N HIS A 1 -24.84 25.80 -11.09
CA HIS A 1 -23.64 25.51 -10.28
C HIS A 1 -22.61 24.73 -11.14
N PRO A 2 -22.00 25.38 -12.14
CA PRO A 2 -21.01 24.71 -13.00
C PRO A 2 -19.70 24.39 -12.27
N GLU A 3 -19.50 24.96 -11.07
CA GLU A 3 -18.34 24.72 -10.21
C GLU A 3 -18.42 23.41 -9.43
N ILE A 4 -19.59 22.74 -9.42
CA ILE A 4 -19.78 21.47 -8.72
C ILE A 4 -19.29 20.33 -9.59
N THR A 5 -18.33 19.56 -9.06
CA THR A 5 -17.91 18.30 -9.66
C THR A 5 -18.79 17.16 -9.18
N ILE A 6 -19.36 16.40 -10.10
CA ILE A 6 -20.23 15.26 -9.79
C ILE A 6 -19.37 14.01 -9.70
N VAL A 7 -19.55 13.25 -8.61
CA VAL A 7 -19.06 11.88 -8.48
C VAL A 7 -20.22 10.94 -8.61
N SER A 8 -20.13 9.95 -9.49
CA SER A 8 -21.15 8.95 -9.75
C SER A 8 -20.58 7.56 -9.63
N THR A 9 -21.34 6.62 -9.13
CA THR A 9 -20.89 5.24 -9.02
C THR A 9 -20.94 4.49 -10.35
N ALA A 10 -19.92 3.68 -10.62
CA ALA A 10 -19.97 2.66 -11.66
C ALA A 10 -20.54 1.31 -11.17
N GLY A 11 -20.87 1.21 -9.89
CA GLY A 11 -21.29 -0.01 -9.19
C GLY A 11 -20.32 -0.38 -8.07
N ALA A 12 -20.68 -1.42 -7.31
CA ALA A 12 -19.88 -1.91 -6.19
C ALA A 12 -18.67 -2.78 -6.63
N PHE A 13 -18.43 -2.89 -7.92
CA PHE A 13 -17.42 -3.76 -8.52
C PHE A 13 -16.57 -3.00 -9.53
N ASP A 14 -15.41 -3.52 -9.80
CA ASP A 14 -14.43 -3.00 -10.75
C ASP A 14 -14.64 -3.50 -12.18
N ALA A 15 -15.63 -4.36 -12.41
CA ALA A 15 -15.90 -5.01 -13.67
C ALA A 15 -17.30 -5.64 -13.71
N GLY A 16 -17.72 -6.04 -14.91
CA GLY A 16 -18.91 -6.83 -15.14
C GLY A 16 -20.09 -6.01 -15.68
N ARG A 17 -21.20 -6.68 -15.87
CA ARG A 17 -22.37 -6.13 -16.60
C ARG A 17 -22.89 -4.80 -16.06
N GLU A 18 -22.94 -4.66 -14.74
CA GLU A 18 -23.40 -3.41 -14.10
C GLU A 18 -22.40 -2.27 -14.34
N PHE A 19 -21.13 -2.54 -14.09
CA PHE A 19 -20.06 -1.59 -14.36
C PHE A 19 -20.07 -1.12 -15.82
N ASP A 20 -20.08 -2.04 -16.76
CA ASP A 20 -20.08 -1.73 -18.21
C ASP A 20 -21.30 -0.91 -18.63
N ALA A 21 -22.48 -1.22 -18.08
CA ALA A 21 -23.70 -0.48 -18.37
C ALA A 21 -23.64 0.96 -17.82
N ASN A 22 -23.13 1.13 -16.59
CA ASN A 22 -23.00 2.45 -15.95
C ASN A 22 -21.94 3.28 -16.66
N MET A 23 -20.78 2.70 -16.99
CA MET A 23 -19.72 3.38 -17.73
C MET A 23 -20.20 3.86 -19.11
N LYS A 24 -20.92 3.01 -19.84
CA LYS A 24 -21.50 3.39 -21.14
C LYS A 24 -22.46 4.58 -21.01
N GLN A 25 -23.25 4.64 -19.94
CA GLN A 25 -24.15 5.75 -19.69
C GLN A 25 -23.39 7.03 -19.32
N ILE A 26 -22.38 6.90 -18.44
CA ILE A 26 -21.53 8.04 -18.02
C ILE A 26 -20.82 8.62 -19.24
N ASP A 27 -20.10 7.81 -19.99
CA ASP A 27 -19.33 8.26 -21.16
C ASP A 27 -20.21 8.94 -22.23
N SER A 28 -21.47 8.50 -22.38
CA SER A 28 -22.35 9.03 -23.41
C SER A 28 -23.13 10.28 -22.99
N LYS A 29 -23.46 10.42 -21.70
CA LYS A 29 -24.35 11.48 -21.21
C LYS A 29 -23.70 12.44 -20.22
N TYR A 30 -22.70 11.98 -19.46
CA TYR A 30 -22.10 12.71 -18.35
C TYR A 30 -20.56 12.57 -18.33
N PRO A 31 -19.87 12.86 -19.44
CA PRO A 31 -18.44 12.54 -19.61
C PRO A 31 -17.51 13.29 -18.65
N ASP A 32 -17.95 14.40 -18.04
CA ASP A 32 -17.17 15.18 -17.08
C ASP A 32 -17.33 14.67 -15.62
N THR A 33 -18.05 13.55 -15.43
CA THR A 33 -18.28 12.98 -14.12
C THR A 33 -17.07 12.18 -13.65
N ILE A 34 -16.73 12.30 -12.36
CA ILE A 34 -15.78 11.40 -11.73
C ILE A 34 -16.51 10.09 -11.42
N VAL A 35 -15.93 8.97 -11.81
CA VAL A 35 -16.48 7.63 -11.57
C VAL A 35 -15.96 7.08 -10.27
N ASP A 36 -16.85 6.73 -9.36
CA ASP A 36 -16.54 6.04 -8.12
C ASP A 36 -16.46 4.53 -8.36
N GLU A 37 -15.28 3.96 -8.14
CA GLU A 37 -14.95 2.53 -8.30
C GLU A 37 -14.66 1.89 -6.96
N HIS A 38 -15.22 0.70 -6.72
CA HIS A 38 -14.98 -0.07 -5.50
C HIS A 38 -14.42 -1.45 -5.83
N TYR A 39 -13.39 -1.92 -5.08
CA TYR A 39 -12.91 -3.29 -5.22
C TYR A 39 -12.12 -3.80 -4.02
N TYR A 40 -12.37 -5.08 -3.72
CA TYR A 40 -11.70 -5.82 -2.66
C TYR A 40 -11.12 -7.09 -3.28
N LYS A 41 -9.80 -7.15 -3.37
CA LYS A 41 -9.09 -8.16 -4.16
C LYS A 41 -7.98 -8.82 -3.34
N ASN A 42 -7.36 -9.85 -3.90
CA ASN A 42 -6.21 -10.54 -3.31
C ASN A 42 -4.87 -9.89 -3.73
N ASP A 43 -3.77 -10.36 -3.14
CA ASP A 43 -2.41 -9.86 -3.42
C ASP A 43 -2.08 -9.95 -4.91
N GLU A 44 -2.36 -11.10 -5.55
CA GLU A 44 -2.07 -11.33 -6.96
C GLU A 44 -2.76 -10.31 -7.87
N TRP A 45 -4.03 -10.03 -7.58
CA TRP A 45 -4.78 -9.05 -8.37
C TRP A 45 -4.12 -7.67 -8.29
N PHE A 46 -3.73 -7.19 -7.11
CA PHE A 46 -3.08 -5.90 -6.94
C PHE A 46 -1.76 -5.82 -7.71
N TYR A 47 -0.94 -6.85 -7.67
CA TYR A 47 0.30 -6.90 -8.43
C TYR A 47 0.08 -6.91 -9.94
N THR A 48 -0.90 -7.65 -10.42
CA THR A 48 -1.14 -7.85 -11.86
C THR A 48 -1.94 -6.73 -12.51
N HIS A 49 -2.66 -5.91 -11.72
CA HIS A 49 -3.51 -4.82 -12.23
C HIS A 49 -2.94 -3.41 -11.96
N ARG A 50 -1.68 -3.32 -11.57
CA ARG A 50 -1.01 -2.03 -11.27
C ARG A 50 -1.03 -1.02 -12.42
N ASP A 51 -1.17 -1.50 -13.64
CA ASP A 51 -1.22 -0.71 -14.87
C ASP A 51 -2.67 -0.55 -15.41
N ARG A 52 -3.69 -0.79 -14.57
CA ARG A 52 -5.12 -0.78 -14.91
C ARG A 52 -5.57 0.47 -15.67
N TYR A 53 -5.02 1.61 -15.38
CA TYR A 53 -5.38 2.89 -15.97
C TYR A 53 -4.43 3.33 -17.09
N GLU A 54 -3.43 2.54 -17.43
CA GLU A 54 -2.52 2.86 -18.53
C GLU A 54 -3.17 2.61 -19.89
N SER A 55 -2.97 3.57 -20.80
CA SER A 55 -3.52 3.53 -22.15
C SER A 55 -3.07 2.28 -22.94
N GLY A 56 -4.02 1.71 -23.69
CA GLY A 56 -3.74 0.65 -24.68
C GLY A 56 -3.51 -0.74 -24.12
N LYS A 57 -3.60 -0.95 -22.82
CA LYS A 57 -3.50 -2.30 -22.23
C LYS A 57 -4.87 -2.91 -22.02
N VAL A 58 -5.15 -3.98 -22.78
CA VAL A 58 -6.33 -4.84 -22.57
C VAL A 58 -6.03 -5.78 -21.41
N ARG A 59 -6.94 -5.85 -20.44
CA ARG A 59 -6.72 -6.57 -19.20
C ARG A 59 -7.70 -7.70 -19.02
N GLY A 60 -7.27 -8.89 -19.40
CA GLY A 60 -7.97 -10.15 -19.14
C GLY A 60 -9.40 -10.19 -19.67
N ALA A 61 -10.22 -11.06 -19.10
CA ALA A 61 -11.66 -11.16 -19.39
C ALA A 61 -12.48 -9.99 -18.79
N GLU A 62 -11.84 -9.14 -18.01
CA GLU A 62 -12.43 -7.95 -17.42
C GLU A 62 -12.20 -6.80 -18.37
N SER A 63 -13.27 -6.35 -19.04
CA SER A 63 -13.23 -5.39 -20.16
C SER A 63 -12.98 -3.93 -19.75
N ASN A 64 -12.33 -3.71 -18.61
CA ASN A 64 -12.17 -2.38 -18.02
C ASN A 64 -10.96 -1.64 -18.56
N THR A 65 -11.00 -1.27 -19.80
CA THR A 65 -10.08 -0.28 -20.35
C THR A 65 -10.73 1.08 -20.27
N TYR A 66 -10.15 1.97 -19.49
CA TYR A 66 -10.51 3.38 -19.56
C TYR A 66 -10.05 3.98 -20.89
N ASP A 67 -10.98 4.58 -21.57
CA ASP A 67 -10.69 5.34 -22.79
C ASP A 67 -10.13 6.72 -22.38
N ARG A 68 -8.81 6.86 -22.43
CA ARG A 68 -8.12 8.11 -22.07
C ARG A 68 -8.45 9.29 -22.99
N SER A 69 -9.11 9.06 -24.12
CA SER A 69 -9.64 10.14 -24.97
C SER A 69 -10.90 10.78 -24.37
N LYS A 70 -11.52 10.15 -23.38
CA LYS A 70 -12.68 10.68 -22.65
C LYS A 70 -12.23 11.54 -21.47
N PRO A 71 -13.00 12.57 -21.08
CA PRO A 71 -12.71 13.39 -19.92
C PRO A 71 -13.00 12.72 -18.59
N THR A 72 -13.61 11.53 -18.59
CA THR A 72 -13.95 10.76 -17.39
C THR A 72 -12.72 10.54 -16.51
N ARG A 73 -12.87 10.81 -15.21
CA ARG A 73 -11.85 10.61 -14.18
C ARG A 73 -12.35 9.58 -13.18
N VAL A 74 -11.43 9.05 -12.40
CA VAL A 74 -11.70 7.96 -11.47
C VAL A 74 -11.42 8.39 -10.03
N PHE A 75 -12.37 8.10 -9.16
CA PHE A 75 -12.19 8.02 -7.72
C PHE A 75 -12.21 6.56 -7.31
N VAL A 76 -11.11 6.03 -6.81
CA VAL A 76 -11.08 4.72 -6.17
C VAL A 76 -11.65 4.89 -4.77
N GLY A 77 -12.98 4.88 -4.65
CA GLY A 77 -13.70 5.28 -3.44
C GLY A 77 -13.63 4.27 -2.32
N GLU A 78 -13.50 2.98 -2.67
CA GLU A 78 -13.22 1.92 -1.70
C GLU A 78 -12.27 0.88 -2.28
N PHE A 79 -11.19 0.62 -1.58
CA PHE A 79 -10.35 -0.54 -1.88
C PHE A 79 -9.68 -1.09 -0.63
N ALA A 80 -9.46 -2.39 -0.61
CA ALA A 80 -8.60 -3.08 0.34
C ALA A 80 -8.24 -4.48 -0.16
N ASN A 81 -7.13 -5.00 0.34
CA ASN A 81 -6.81 -6.41 0.19
C ASN A 81 -7.70 -7.26 1.11
N SER A 82 -8.45 -8.19 0.52
CA SER A 82 -9.46 -8.98 1.25
C SER A 82 -8.94 -10.31 1.83
N ASN A 83 -7.75 -10.77 1.42
CA ASN A 83 -7.28 -12.13 1.74
C ASN A 83 -6.49 -12.25 3.04
N THR A 84 -5.68 -11.27 3.38
CA THR A 84 -4.61 -11.44 4.37
C THR A 84 -4.79 -10.64 5.65
N ASN A 85 -5.97 -10.02 5.85
CA ASN A 85 -6.33 -9.33 7.10
C ASN A 85 -5.27 -8.32 7.55
N ASN A 86 -4.77 -7.45 6.65
CA ASN A 86 -3.71 -6.50 6.91
C ASN A 86 -2.35 -7.12 7.32
N ALA A 87 -2.05 -8.33 6.84
CA ALA A 87 -0.69 -8.86 6.91
C ALA A 87 0.25 -8.03 6.02
N PHE A 88 1.54 -8.05 6.30
CA PHE A 88 2.51 -7.23 5.57
C PHE A 88 2.56 -7.55 4.06
N ALA A 89 2.24 -8.80 3.68
CA ALA A 89 2.05 -9.18 2.28
C ALA A 89 1.04 -8.28 1.56
N SER A 90 -0.12 -8.02 2.19
CA SER A 90 -1.13 -7.13 1.62
C SER A 90 -0.66 -5.70 1.47
N THR A 91 0.18 -5.24 2.39
CA THR A 91 0.78 -3.91 2.33
C THR A 91 1.65 -3.73 1.09
N LEU A 92 2.50 -4.72 0.80
CA LEU A 92 3.36 -4.71 -0.41
C LEU A 92 2.51 -4.70 -1.68
N ALA A 93 1.49 -5.55 -1.76
CA ALA A 93 0.63 -5.67 -2.93
C ALA A 93 -0.19 -4.40 -3.20
N GLU A 94 -0.82 -3.85 -2.17
CA GLU A 94 -1.57 -2.59 -2.28
C GLU A 94 -0.66 -1.41 -2.62
N ALA A 95 0.54 -1.33 -2.01
CA ALA A 95 1.50 -0.28 -2.30
C ALA A 95 2.04 -0.37 -3.74
N ALA A 96 2.29 -1.58 -4.26
CA ALA A 96 2.67 -1.79 -5.65
C ALA A 96 1.57 -1.27 -6.60
N TYR A 97 0.31 -1.57 -6.31
CA TYR A 97 -0.83 -1.05 -7.05
C TYR A 97 -0.93 0.47 -6.98
N TRP A 98 -0.70 1.06 -5.78
CA TRP A 98 -0.74 2.51 -5.59
C TRP A 98 0.27 3.26 -6.47
N THR A 99 1.45 2.67 -6.75
CA THR A 99 2.39 3.28 -7.69
C THR A 99 1.77 3.45 -9.08
N GLY A 100 0.92 2.52 -9.49
CA GLY A 100 0.14 2.61 -10.74
C GLY A 100 -0.91 3.71 -10.70
N LEU A 101 -1.61 3.89 -9.57
CA LEU A 101 -2.56 4.98 -9.39
C LEU A 101 -1.87 6.34 -9.53
N GLU A 102 -0.71 6.52 -8.91
CA GLU A 102 0.04 7.78 -8.96
C GLU A 102 0.62 8.07 -10.34
N ARG A 103 1.12 7.07 -11.05
CA ARG A 103 1.57 7.24 -12.45
C ARG A 103 0.43 7.69 -13.38
N ASN A 104 -0.80 7.37 -13.03
CA ASN A 104 -2.00 7.72 -13.78
C ASN A 104 -2.84 8.80 -13.06
N SER A 105 -2.20 9.74 -12.36
CA SER A 105 -2.87 10.80 -11.60
C SER A 105 -3.62 11.82 -12.47
N ASP A 106 -3.42 11.81 -13.76
CA ASP A 106 -4.24 12.53 -14.73
C ASP A 106 -5.63 11.91 -14.91
N MET A 107 -5.78 10.62 -14.62
CA MET A 107 -7.04 9.89 -14.66
C MET A 107 -7.58 9.59 -13.26
N VAL A 108 -6.75 9.09 -12.36
CA VAL A 108 -7.13 8.76 -10.98
C VAL A 108 -6.93 9.97 -10.09
N VAL A 109 -8.02 10.62 -9.73
CA VAL A 109 -7.98 11.89 -8.99
C VAL A 109 -8.01 11.72 -7.47
N MET A 110 -8.55 10.61 -6.98
CA MET A 110 -8.66 10.29 -5.56
C MET A 110 -8.62 8.79 -5.34
N ALA A 111 -8.17 8.37 -4.16
CA ALA A 111 -8.29 6.99 -3.67
C ALA A 111 -8.54 6.99 -2.16
N ALA A 112 -9.37 6.06 -1.69
CA ALA A 112 -9.70 5.91 -0.28
C ALA A 112 -9.72 4.44 0.14
N TYR A 113 -9.11 4.15 1.26
CA TYR A 113 -9.15 2.82 1.86
C TYR A 113 -10.46 2.59 2.60
N ALA A 114 -11.02 1.40 2.46
CA ALA A 114 -12.22 1.02 3.22
C ALA A 114 -12.14 -0.44 3.72
N PRO A 115 -12.61 -0.68 4.97
CA PRO A 115 -13.01 0.29 6.00
C PRO A 115 -11.85 1.05 6.62
N LEU A 116 -12.08 2.33 6.94
CA LEU A 116 -11.07 3.19 7.56
C LEU A 116 -10.84 2.85 9.04
N PHE A 117 -11.92 2.66 9.81
CA PHE A 117 -11.90 2.42 11.25
C PHE A 117 -12.64 1.16 11.64
N CYS A 118 -12.08 0.41 12.59
CA CYS A 118 -12.75 -0.73 13.18
C CYS A 118 -12.53 -0.84 14.68
N LYS A 119 -13.61 -1.01 15.43
CA LYS A 119 -13.53 -1.35 16.85
C LYS A 119 -13.27 -2.84 17.02
N LYS A 120 -12.24 -3.21 17.78
CA LYS A 120 -11.92 -4.60 18.11
C LYS A 120 -13.12 -5.31 18.70
N GLY A 121 -13.43 -6.49 18.17
CA GLY A 121 -14.58 -7.32 18.59
C GLY A 121 -15.92 -6.96 17.93
N TYR A 122 -15.95 -5.94 17.06
CA TYR A 122 -17.15 -5.51 16.33
C TYR A 122 -16.96 -5.48 14.82
N ASN A 123 -15.86 -6.09 14.34
CA ASN A 123 -15.55 -6.12 12.92
C ASN A 123 -16.46 -7.08 12.16
N LYS A 124 -16.98 -6.61 11.01
CA LYS A 124 -17.62 -7.46 10.00
C LYS A 124 -16.65 -7.83 8.87
N TRP A 125 -15.59 -7.02 8.69
CA TRP A 125 -14.55 -7.19 7.69
C TRP A 125 -13.20 -7.34 8.40
N ASN A 126 -12.30 -8.03 7.76
CA ASN A 126 -11.00 -8.32 8.35
C ASN A 126 -9.90 -7.32 7.94
N SER A 127 -10.08 -6.66 6.81
CA SER A 127 -9.16 -5.61 6.35
C SER A 127 -9.68 -4.25 6.79
N ASN A 128 -9.00 -3.63 7.76
CA ASN A 128 -9.36 -2.32 8.30
C ASN A 128 -8.09 -1.50 8.49
N LEU A 129 -8.08 -0.23 8.13
CA LEU A 129 -6.86 0.56 8.12
C LEU A 129 -6.36 0.92 9.53
N ILE A 130 -7.29 1.32 10.40
CA ILE A 130 -7.01 1.72 11.79
C ILE A 130 -7.95 0.97 12.72
N TRP A 131 -7.37 0.28 13.70
CA TRP A 131 -8.11 -0.43 14.72
C TRP A 131 -8.08 0.33 16.03
N PHE A 132 -9.12 0.19 16.84
CA PHE A 132 -9.18 0.76 18.17
C PHE A 132 -9.97 -0.12 19.16
N ASP A 133 -9.70 0.09 20.42
CA ASP A 133 -10.50 -0.43 21.55
C ASP A 133 -10.79 0.71 22.53
N ASN A 134 -11.34 0.39 23.72
CA ASN A 134 -11.63 1.39 24.73
C ASN A 134 -10.38 2.01 25.39
N ARG A 135 -9.17 1.50 25.09
CA ARG A 135 -7.91 1.90 25.74
C ARG A 135 -6.92 2.54 24.77
N GLY A 136 -7.17 2.47 23.47
CA GLY A 136 -6.26 3.03 22.49
C GLY A 136 -6.57 2.62 21.06
N LEU A 137 -5.71 3.03 20.15
CA LEU A 137 -5.76 2.70 18.75
C LEU A 137 -4.41 2.14 18.28
N TRP A 138 -4.44 1.38 17.19
CA TRP A 138 -3.23 0.97 16.46
C TRP A 138 -3.45 1.05 14.96
N ARG A 139 -2.36 1.31 14.26
CA ARG A 139 -2.32 1.52 12.82
C ARG A 139 -1.75 0.28 12.15
N THR A 140 -2.38 -0.21 11.09
CA THR A 140 -1.87 -1.33 10.30
C THR A 140 -0.65 -0.91 9.48
N SER A 141 0.09 -1.86 8.94
CA SER A 141 1.14 -1.58 7.95
C SER A 141 0.57 -0.94 6.67
N ASN A 142 -0.70 -1.29 6.33
CA ASN A 142 -1.43 -0.64 5.24
C ASN A 142 -1.66 0.86 5.48
N TYR A 143 -1.91 1.28 6.73
CA TYR A 143 -1.95 2.71 7.07
C TYR A 143 -0.59 3.38 6.85
N TYR A 144 0.49 2.71 7.25
CA TYR A 144 1.80 3.32 7.16
C TYR A 144 2.27 3.51 5.73
N TYR A 145 2.03 2.57 4.80
CA TYR A 145 2.39 2.83 3.41
C TYR A 145 1.58 4.00 2.82
N GLN A 146 0.29 4.12 3.13
CA GLN A 146 -0.51 5.25 2.65
C GLN A 146 -0.02 6.57 3.22
N LYS A 147 0.34 6.60 4.51
CA LYS A 147 0.96 7.77 5.13
C LYS A 147 2.30 8.14 4.47
N LEU A 148 3.12 7.15 4.10
CA LEU A 148 4.36 7.38 3.38
C LEU A 148 4.09 7.94 1.98
N PHE A 149 3.16 7.34 1.25
CA PHE A 149 2.83 7.70 -0.13
C PHE A 149 2.02 9.00 -0.24
N SER A 150 1.39 9.46 0.84
CA SER A 150 0.79 10.81 0.88
C SER A 150 1.84 11.93 0.83
N LYS A 151 3.12 11.63 1.09
CA LYS A 151 4.23 12.54 0.84
C LYS A 151 4.49 12.58 -0.66
N SER A 152 4.06 13.63 -1.31
CA SER A 152 4.02 13.74 -2.76
C SER A 152 4.22 15.18 -3.18
N GLY A 153 4.73 15.38 -4.40
CA GLY A 153 4.72 16.66 -5.08
C GLY A 153 3.37 16.90 -5.78
N ASP A 154 3.24 18.07 -6.36
CA ASP A 154 2.04 18.52 -7.09
C ASP A 154 1.97 18.02 -8.55
N ARG A 155 3.04 17.38 -9.03
CA ARG A 155 3.10 16.82 -10.38
C ARG A 155 3.80 15.48 -10.42
N SER A 156 3.14 14.47 -10.99
CA SER A 156 3.77 13.19 -11.34
C SER A 156 4.60 13.35 -12.61
N PHE A 157 5.62 12.52 -12.76
CA PHE A 157 6.36 12.37 -14.00
C PHE A 157 6.68 10.91 -14.26
N GLU A 158 6.91 10.62 -15.54
CA GLU A 158 7.21 9.27 -15.95
C GLU A 158 8.49 8.76 -15.29
N THR A 159 8.37 7.62 -14.63
CA THR A 159 9.49 6.89 -14.04
C THR A 159 9.86 5.79 -15.00
N SER A 160 11.04 5.85 -15.57
CA SER A 160 11.54 4.78 -16.43
C SER A 160 12.11 3.65 -15.57
N ASP A 161 11.44 2.52 -15.56
CA ASP A 161 11.89 1.28 -14.94
C ASP A 161 12.82 0.49 -15.88
N VAL A 162 13.27 1.12 -16.95
CA VAL A 162 14.15 0.51 -17.94
C VAL A 162 15.56 1.02 -17.78
N MET A 163 16.51 0.14 -17.51
CA MET A 163 17.94 0.42 -17.46
C MET A 163 18.65 -0.43 -18.50
N ASP A 164 19.44 0.22 -19.39
CA ASP A 164 20.15 -0.42 -20.48
C ASP A 164 19.25 -1.31 -21.39
N GLY A 165 18.00 -0.87 -21.63
CA GLY A 165 17.02 -1.56 -22.47
C GLY A 165 16.35 -2.79 -21.82
N LYS A 166 16.59 -3.01 -20.52
CA LYS A 166 15.94 -4.09 -19.75
C LYS A 166 15.08 -3.51 -18.65
N VAL A 167 13.91 -4.12 -18.41
CA VAL A 167 13.10 -3.85 -17.21
C VAL A 167 13.96 -4.14 -15.98
N VAL A 168 14.01 -3.19 -15.05
CA VAL A 168 14.93 -3.22 -13.90
C VAL A 168 14.67 -4.42 -13.01
N ASP A 169 13.43 -4.69 -12.67
CA ASP A 169 13.03 -5.89 -11.91
C ASP A 169 11.49 -5.98 -11.91
N GLU A 170 10.96 -7.18 -12.14
CA GLU A 170 9.51 -7.42 -12.17
C GLU A 170 8.83 -7.28 -10.79
N LYS A 171 9.61 -7.27 -9.71
CA LYS A 171 9.14 -7.19 -8.32
C LYS A 171 9.54 -5.90 -7.61
N VAL A 172 10.05 -4.94 -8.36
CA VAL A 172 10.29 -3.57 -7.92
C VAL A 172 9.28 -2.65 -8.60
N TYR A 173 8.52 -1.90 -7.81
CA TYR A 173 7.49 -1.00 -8.31
C TYR A 173 7.80 0.42 -7.86
N THR A 174 7.70 1.37 -8.78
CA THR A 174 8.06 2.77 -8.50
C THR A 174 7.08 3.76 -9.09
N SER A 175 6.98 4.91 -8.46
CA SER A 175 6.38 6.13 -9.01
C SER A 175 7.12 7.34 -8.50
N SER A 176 7.04 8.47 -9.19
CA SER A 176 7.75 9.68 -8.83
C SER A 176 6.91 10.92 -8.99
N THR A 177 7.06 11.85 -8.04
CA THR A 177 6.43 13.17 -8.10
C THR A 177 7.47 14.25 -7.78
N ILE A 178 7.20 15.46 -8.25
CA ILE A 178 7.97 16.65 -7.94
C ILE A 178 7.05 17.73 -7.37
N ASP A 179 7.49 18.39 -6.31
CA ASP A 179 6.93 19.66 -5.88
C ASP A 179 7.54 20.77 -6.74
N THR A 180 6.75 21.35 -7.62
CA THR A 180 7.23 22.36 -8.57
C THR A 180 7.63 23.68 -7.92
N SER A 181 7.16 23.94 -6.69
CA SER A 181 7.50 25.14 -5.93
C SER A 181 8.82 25.04 -5.21
N THR A 182 9.17 23.87 -4.70
CA THR A 182 10.40 23.63 -3.93
C THR A 182 11.48 22.90 -4.72
N GLY A 183 11.11 22.18 -5.78
CA GLY A 183 11.97 21.28 -6.53
C GLY A 183 12.26 19.96 -5.78
N GLU A 184 11.57 19.68 -4.69
CA GLU A 184 11.68 18.41 -3.99
C GLU A 184 11.14 17.28 -4.84
N ILE A 185 11.85 16.14 -4.87
CA ILE A 185 11.44 14.94 -5.60
C ILE A 185 11.13 13.85 -4.60
N TYR A 186 10.03 13.14 -4.83
CA TYR A 186 9.57 12.02 -4.04
C TYR A 186 9.52 10.77 -4.94
N VAL A 187 10.38 9.79 -4.66
CA VAL A 187 10.38 8.51 -5.36
C VAL A 187 9.79 7.47 -4.42
N LYS A 188 8.59 7.00 -4.73
CA LYS A 188 7.96 5.90 -4.01
C LYS A 188 8.46 4.60 -4.58
N PHE A 189 8.71 3.64 -3.70
CA PHE A 189 9.20 2.33 -4.10
C PHE A 189 8.55 1.22 -3.30
N VAL A 190 8.44 0.07 -3.94
CA VAL A 190 8.09 -1.21 -3.31
C VAL A 190 9.10 -2.25 -3.80
N ASN A 191 9.76 -2.90 -2.87
CA ASN A 191 10.54 -4.10 -3.13
C ASN A 191 9.79 -5.29 -2.55
N SER A 192 9.22 -6.13 -3.40
CA SER A 192 8.47 -7.34 -2.98
C SER A 192 9.32 -8.62 -3.01
N GLU A 193 10.65 -8.50 -3.08
CA GLU A 193 11.59 -9.60 -2.96
C GLU A 193 12.05 -9.80 -1.52
N ALA A 194 12.27 -11.04 -1.14
CA ALA A 194 12.89 -11.42 0.13
C ALA A 194 14.42 -11.23 0.10
N ALA A 195 14.89 -10.15 -0.53
CA ALA A 195 16.29 -9.76 -0.62
C ALA A 195 16.39 -8.25 -0.86
N ASP A 196 17.46 -7.65 -0.35
CA ASP A 196 17.79 -6.27 -0.66
C ASP A 196 18.00 -6.06 -2.15
N LYS A 197 17.50 -4.95 -2.69
CA LYS A 197 17.66 -4.57 -4.10
C LYS A 197 18.35 -3.22 -4.23
N THR A 198 19.48 -3.19 -4.89
CA THR A 198 20.19 -1.94 -5.20
C THR A 198 19.81 -1.47 -6.60
N ILE A 199 19.28 -0.26 -6.65
CA ILE A 199 18.92 0.43 -7.90
C ILE A 199 19.79 1.66 -8.09
N LYS A 200 19.98 2.04 -9.34
CA LYS A 200 20.62 3.28 -9.73
C LYS A 200 19.57 4.35 -9.99
N VAL A 201 19.53 5.33 -9.10
CA VAL A 201 18.64 6.49 -9.27
C VAL A 201 19.34 7.54 -10.12
N ASN A 202 18.66 8.00 -11.17
CA ASN A 202 19.15 9.08 -12.04
C ASN A 202 18.12 10.20 -12.09
N THR A 203 18.43 11.33 -11.49
CA THR A 203 17.53 12.50 -11.44
C THR A 203 17.48 13.28 -12.77
N GLY A 204 18.35 12.97 -13.73
CA GLY A 204 18.46 13.76 -14.97
C GLY A 204 19.03 15.17 -14.76
N SER A 205 19.11 15.66 -13.53
CA SER A 205 19.48 17.02 -13.16
C SER A 205 20.95 17.15 -12.75
N LYS A 206 21.54 18.33 -12.93
CA LYS A 206 22.86 18.68 -12.38
C LYS A 206 22.79 19.18 -10.93
N VAL A 207 21.59 19.40 -10.41
CA VAL A 207 21.36 19.82 -9.02
C VAL A 207 21.84 18.72 -8.06
N LYS A 208 22.42 19.12 -6.95
CA LYS A 208 22.71 18.24 -5.82
C LYS A 208 21.47 18.17 -4.91
N TYR A 209 21.26 17.04 -4.28
CA TYR A 209 20.13 16.85 -3.37
C TYR A 209 20.62 16.30 -2.03
N GLU A 210 20.02 16.77 -0.94
CA GLU A 210 20.02 16.03 0.32
C GLU A 210 18.97 14.91 0.20
N ALA A 211 19.44 13.68 0.39
CA ALA A 211 18.61 12.49 0.24
C ALA A 211 18.28 11.85 1.58
N SER A 212 17.02 11.51 1.78
CA SER A 212 16.55 10.72 2.90
C SER A 212 15.52 9.71 2.45
N VAL A 213 15.43 8.59 3.13
CA VAL A 213 14.42 7.55 2.87
C VAL A 213 13.64 7.28 4.15
N GLU A 214 12.33 7.16 4.01
CA GLU A 214 11.44 6.68 5.06
C GLU A 214 10.73 5.44 4.53
N PHE A 215 10.78 4.34 5.26
CA PHE A 215 10.29 3.04 4.80
C PHE A 215 9.80 2.16 5.93
N ILE A 216 8.99 1.18 5.58
CA ILE A 216 8.62 0.01 6.40
C ILE A 216 9.13 -1.26 5.71
N SER A 217 9.55 -2.24 6.49
CA SER A 217 10.00 -3.54 5.98
C SER A 217 9.76 -4.64 7.00
N SER A 218 9.67 -5.88 6.54
CA SER A 218 9.63 -7.06 7.41
C SER A 218 10.06 -8.31 6.67
N HIS A 219 10.86 -9.17 7.32
CA HIS A 219 11.15 -10.53 6.86
C HIS A 219 9.90 -11.42 6.86
N ASN A 220 8.97 -11.15 7.79
CA ASN A 220 7.77 -11.94 7.97
C ASN A 220 6.58 -11.25 7.26
N LEU A 221 6.14 -11.82 6.16
CA LEU A 221 5.02 -11.32 5.38
C LEU A 221 3.65 -11.49 6.08
N GLU A 222 3.56 -12.40 7.06
CA GLU A 222 2.35 -12.64 7.84
C GLU A 222 2.22 -11.71 9.05
N VAL A 223 3.24 -10.89 9.34
CA VAL A 223 3.20 -9.97 10.47
C VAL A 223 2.09 -8.92 10.30
N LYS A 224 1.45 -8.61 11.41
CA LYS A 224 0.37 -7.61 11.50
C LYS A 224 0.64 -6.66 12.65
N ASN A 225 0.31 -5.40 12.46
CA ASN A 225 0.22 -4.47 13.60
C ASN A 225 -1.12 -4.70 14.29
N GLN A 226 -1.09 -5.43 15.39
CA GLN A 226 -2.29 -5.74 16.18
C GLN A 226 -1.96 -5.71 17.67
N LYS A 227 -2.92 -5.26 18.47
CA LYS A 227 -2.85 -5.32 19.92
C LYS A 227 -3.51 -6.60 20.40
N ASP A 228 -2.87 -7.32 21.30
CA ASP A 228 -3.37 -8.57 21.87
C ASP A 228 -3.59 -9.69 20.85
N GLN A 229 -2.56 -10.18 20.23
CA GLN A 229 -2.69 -11.36 19.39
C GLN A 229 -2.60 -12.65 20.22
N ASN A 230 -3.67 -13.45 20.17
CA ASN A 230 -3.60 -14.89 20.34
C ASN A 230 -3.26 -15.52 18.98
N TYR A 231 -2.16 -15.10 18.35
CA TYR A 231 -1.87 -15.57 17.00
C TYR A 231 -0.65 -16.48 17.03
N TYR A 232 -0.82 -17.67 16.47
CA TYR A 232 0.32 -18.47 16.02
C TYR A 232 1.02 -17.65 14.94
N SER A 233 2.12 -17.03 15.31
CA SER A 233 3.01 -16.39 14.37
C SER A 233 3.87 -17.47 13.72
N SER A 234 4.22 -17.31 12.45
CA SER A 234 5.24 -18.14 11.80
C SER A 234 6.64 -17.93 12.38
N ASN A 235 6.82 -16.94 13.28
CA ASN A 235 8.06 -16.73 14.02
C ASN A 235 8.09 -17.61 15.29
N PRO A 236 9.02 -18.58 15.39
CA PRO A 236 9.12 -19.48 16.53
C PRO A 236 9.28 -18.78 17.89
N GLU A 237 9.88 -17.57 17.94
CA GLU A 237 10.02 -16.81 19.18
C GLU A 237 8.68 -16.35 19.76
N TYR A 238 7.67 -16.22 18.93
CA TYR A 238 6.34 -15.77 19.32
C TYR A 238 5.33 -16.90 19.50
N ASN A 239 5.72 -18.15 19.16
CA ASN A 239 4.88 -19.35 19.26
C ASN A 239 5.14 -20.19 20.51
N LYS A 240 5.77 -19.61 21.52
CA LYS A 240 5.94 -20.36 22.79
C LYS A 240 4.58 -20.68 23.38
N ASP A 241 4.27 -21.98 23.45
CA ASP A 241 3.07 -22.45 24.17
C ASP A 241 3.13 -21.90 25.60
N PRO A 242 2.15 -21.11 26.06
CA PRO A 242 2.11 -20.63 27.43
C PRO A 242 2.26 -21.74 28.48
N MET A 243 1.93 -22.98 28.07
CA MET A 243 2.15 -24.18 28.90
C MET A 243 3.63 -24.48 29.16
N GLU A 244 4.55 -23.99 28.33
CA GLU A 244 6.00 -24.17 28.57
C GLU A 244 6.45 -23.45 29.84
N SER A 245 5.83 -22.33 30.19
CA SER A 245 6.11 -21.60 31.44
C SER A 245 5.42 -22.17 32.66
N VAL A 246 4.50 -23.16 32.49
CA VAL A 246 3.83 -23.83 33.57
C VAL A 246 4.74 -24.97 34.10
N PRO A 247 4.99 -25.03 35.40
CA PRO A 247 5.75 -26.15 36.00
C PRO A 247 5.19 -27.52 35.57
N PRO A 248 6.03 -28.49 35.22
CA PRO A 248 5.58 -29.77 34.66
C PRO A 248 4.50 -30.47 35.50
N GLY A 249 4.60 -30.46 36.83
CA GLY A 249 3.62 -31.10 37.73
C GLY A 249 2.25 -30.39 37.79
N LEU A 250 2.09 -29.23 37.16
CA LEU A 250 0.83 -28.52 37.11
C LEU A 250 0.18 -28.57 35.73
N ARG A 251 0.89 -29.01 34.69
CA ARG A 251 0.41 -28.97 33.29
C ARG A 251 -0.81 -29.84 33.06
N GLU A 252 -0.94 -30.96 33.78
CA GLU A 252 -2.03 -31.93 33.63
C GLU A 252 -3.28 -31.56 34.43
N ARG A 253 -3.27 -30.48 35.21
CA ARG A 253 -4.43 -30.08 36.00
C ARG A 253 -5.56 -29.58 35.08
N PRO A 254 -6.82 -30.02 35.29
CA PRO A 254 -7.95 -29.50 34.54
C PRO A 254 -8.01 -27.98 34.57
N GLY A 255 -8.24 -27.36 33.41
CA GLY A 255 -8.29 -25.90 33.25
C GLY A 255 -6.94 -25.17 33.25
N MET A 256 -5.81 -25.86 33.47
CA MET A 256 -4.49 -25.23 33.52
C MET A 256 -4.12 -24.61 32.16
N ARG A 257 -4.43 -25.27 31.07
CA ARG A 257 -4.16 -24.76 29.73
C ARG A 257 -4.92 -23.43 29.46
N GLU A 258 -6.20 -23.39 29.84
CA GLU A 258 -7.01 -22.16 29.72
C GLU A 258 -6.48 -21.05 30.62
N MET A 259 -6.03 -21.40 31.84
CA MET A 259 -5.45 -20.46 32.78
C MET A 259 -4.10 -19.94 32.27
N ALA A 260 -3.23 -20.81 31.73
CA ALA A 260 -1.95 -20.41 31.15
C ALA A 260 -2.15 -19.41 29.99
N TRP A 261 -3.12 -19.64 29.11
CA TRP A 261 -3.46 -18.72 28.05
C TRP A 261 -4.05 -17.40 28.58
N ARG A 262 -4.79 -17.41 29.67
CA ARG A 262 -5.31 -16.17 30.30
C ARG A 262 -4.19 -15.32 30.92
N PHE A 263 -3.15 -15.93 31.44
CA PHE A 263 -2.02 -15.28 32.11
C PHE A 263 -0.79 -15.17 31.21
N ALA A 264 -0.82 -15.74 30.00
CA ALA A 264 0.24 -15.56 29.03
C ALA A 264 0.48 -14.07 28.83
N LYS A 265 1.75 -13.68 28.86
CA LYS A 265 2.14 -12.30 28.56
C LYS A 265 1.66 -11.98 27.15
N ARG A 266 0.63 -11.18 27.05
CA ARG A 266 0.12 -10.72 25.75
C ARG A 266 1.17 -9.79 25.17
N VAL A 267 1.72 -10.19 24.04
CA VAL A 267 2.68 -9.35 23.33
C VAL A 267 1.90 -8.30 22.56
N ASP A 268 2.26 -7.06 22.76
CA ASP A 268 1.70 -5.94 22.02
C ASP A 268 2.45 -5.78 20.68
N TYR A 269 1.81 -6.15 19.58
CA TYR A 269 2.33 -6.02 18.22
C TYR A 269 1.78 -4.78 17.50
N SER A 270 1.19 -3.85 18.22
CA SER A 270 0.62 -2.65 17.60
C SER A 270 1.62 -1.84 16.77
N GLU A 271 2.90 -2.03 17.03
CA GLU A 271 4.02 -1.37 16.35
C GLU A 271 5.05 -2.37 15.78
N ALA A 272 4.62 -3.57 15.42
CA ALA A 272 5.50 -4.60 14.85
C ALA A 272 6.14 -4.16 13.53
N VAL A 273 5.42 -3.37 12.73
CA VAL A 273 5.91 -2.76 11.49
C VAL A 273 5.60 -1.28 11.53
N VAL A 274 6.63 -0.46 11.68
CA VAL A 274 6.54 1.01 11.76
C VAL A 274 7.57 1.67 10.85
N PRO A 275 7.36 2.93 10.44
CA PRO A 275 8.32 3.63 9.60
C PRO A 275 9.67 3.86 10.27
N HIS A 276 10.72 3.65 9.48
CA HIS A 276 12.10 3.97 9.81
C HIS A 276 12.62 5.03 8.85
N THR A 277 13.43 5.97 9.35
CA THR A 277 14.06 7.00 8.53
C THR A 277 15.56 6.78 8.48
N LYS A 278 16.15 6.91 7.28
CA LYS A 278 17.60 6.86 7.04
C LYS A 278 18.01 8.06 6.21
N HIS A 279 19.00 8.79 6.67
CA HIS A 279 19.64 9.87 5.91
C HIS A 279 20.76 9.29 5.02
N LEU A 280 20.75 9.63 3.75
CA LEU A 280 21.72 9.16 2.77
C LEU A 280 22.80 10.21 2.47
N GLY A 281 22.63 11.45 2.98
CA GLY A 281 23.52 12.59 2.73
C GLY A 281 23.30 13.22 1.36
N THR A 282 24.30 14.01 0.93
CA THR A 282 24.24 14.73 -0.34
C THR A 282 24.49 13.78 -1.51
N VAL A 283 23.57 13.74 -2.45
CA VAL A 283 23.65 12.93 -3.68
C VAL A 283 23.76 13.83 -4.91
N LYS A 284 24.32 13.27 -5.99
CA LYS A 284 24.47 13.94 -7.29
C LYS A 284 23.44 13.39 -8.29
N LYS A 285 23.59 13.77 -9.56
CA LYS A 285 22.75 13.38 -10.69
C LYS A 285 22.41 11.87 -10.72
N SER A 286 23.37 11.03 -10.37
CA SER A 286 23.21 9.59 -10.34
C SER A 286 23.86 9.02 -9.08
N PHE A 287 23.16 8.13 -8.39
CA PHE A 287 23.61 7.46 -7.17
C PHE A 287 22.94 6.10 -7.03
N GLU A 288 23.53 5.25 -6.21
CA GLU A 288 22.94 3.96 -5.87
C GLU A 288 22.08 4.08 -4.61
N PHE A 289 20.96 3.39 -4.60
CA PHE A 289 20.06 3.28 -3.47
C PHE A 289 19.67 1.81 -3.28
N THR A 290 19.87 1.31 -2.05
CA THR A 290 19.48 -0.04 -1.67
C THR A 290 18.15 -0.01 -0.93
N MET A 291 17.14 -0.63 -1.52
CA MET A 291 15.84 -0.89 -0.92
C MET A 291 15.95 -2.17 -0.08
N PRO A 292 15.58 -2.15 1.20
CA PRO A 292 15.53 -3.36 2.00
C PRO A 292 14.61 -4.43 1.38
N GLU A 293 14.84 -5.68 1.74
CA GLU A 293 13.91 -6.77 1.40
C GLU A 293 12.50 -6.45 1.88
N ASN A 294 11.50 -6.92 1.15
CA ASN A 294 10.10 -6.76 1.51
C ASN A 294 9.81 -5.37 2.10
N SER A 295 10.00 -4.32 1.31
CA SER A 295 9.91 -2.94 1.80
C SER A 295 9.02 -2.05 0.96
N VAL A 296 8.42 -1.07 1.62
CA VAL A 296 7.67 0.03 1.01
C VAL A 296 8.23 1.33 1.57
N GLY A 297 8.53 2.30 0.71
CA GLY A 297 9.07 3.56 1.20
C GLY A 297 9.03 4.71 0.21
N VAL A 298 9.52 5.84 0.71
CA VAL A 298 9.68 7.08 -0.06
C VAL A 298 11.11 7.57 0.08
N LEU A 299 11.79 7.68 -1.03
CA LEU A 299 13.06 8.40 -1.14
C LEU A 299 12.75 9.86 -1.46
N LYS A 300 13.08 10.74 -0.53
CA LYS A 300 12.94 12.18 -0.68
C LYS A 300 14.28 12.80 -1.06
N LEU A 301 14.26 13.64 -2.10
CA LEU A 301 15.40 14.40 -2.58
C LEU A 301 15.10 15.90 -2.44
N THR A 302 15.77 16.59 -1.56
CA THR A 302 15.62 18.03 -1.34
C THR A 302 16.76 18.76 -2.03
N PRO A 303 16.52 19.73 -2.94
CA PRO A 303 17.56 20.46 -3.62
C PRO A 303 18.49 21.19 -2.64
N VAL A 304 19.80 21.06 -2.81
CA VAL A 304 20.79 21.87 -2.10
C VAL A 304 20.85 23.23 -2.78
N LYS A 305 20.58 24.28 -2.02
CA LYS A 305 20.67 25.68 -2.48
C LYS A 305 22.12 26.13 -2.69
#